data_8659664fdb79b94b10f52fcc26158da9
#
_entry.id   8659664fdb79b94b10f52fcc26158da9
#
_cell.length_a   1.000
_cell.length_b   1.000
_cell.length_c   1.000
_cell.angle_alpha   90.00
_cell.angle_beta   90.00
_cell.angle_gamma   90.00
#
_symmetry.space_group_name_H-M   'P 1'
#
loop_
_entity.id
_entity.type
_entity.pdbx_description
1 polymer ?
#
loop_
_entity_poly.entity_id
_entity_poly.type
_entity_poly.pdbx_seq_one_letter_code
_entity_poly.pdbx_strand_id
1 'polypeptide(L)'
;MIIPNALILDAKEKYGEQAALDIKEYFDIQNWDDKNLRGSCPFGHSDSDPSLIWNPKNNSFHCFSCKKNFGILDLYMVQGDTFLGAVQRLFEKTDTPYRFGEKGLKTNKQYRYPKYECNPDKLKVESYWAKRGISKETLDFADIQQDEHGNTVFHYYDLNDVLCMVKYRPSKIVKKGENKFWAQKDADTTPLLFGMNKIDTTQPLIISEGEGDRLAIIEAGYKNVVSIPFGATNYTWLTYNWDFLEQFQKIIIFSDNDKPGIEMRKECCTRLGVYRATYVDCPTTMMKDDKEIKVKDANEVLFHFGKEKVIELINSAQEFPITGISDLAELEDFDLEQAPGLYTHLKPLDKIVYKFLFGSVVLLTGKTGSGKSALLNQLFVSEPLDQGYDIFYYSGELDGRVLKSWVTINIAGSEYVSMKNDFVHVINSNAKKQITDWCKERIWLYSENSNNYKTILDKAVNVIRK
;
A
#
# COMPACT_ATOMS: atom_id res chain seq x y z
N MET A 1 9.47 -18.68 -11.49
CA MET A 1 8.50 -19.60 -12.17
C MET A 1 7.44 -18.74 -12.82
N ILE A 2 7.25 -18.84 -14.16
CA ILE A 2 6.23 -18.07 -14.86
C ILE A 2 5.08 -19.00 -15.14
N ILE A 3 3.94 -18.73 -14.51
CA ILE A 3 2.70 -19.40 -14.87
C ILE A 3 2.11 -18.64 -16.07
N PRO A 4 1.85 -19.32 -17.20
CA PRO A 4 1.25 -18.66 -18.36
C PRO A 4 -0.10 -18.04 -17.98
N ASN A 5 -0.26 -16.74 -18.25
CA ASN A 5 -1.49 -16.03 -17.90
C ASN A 5 -2.73 -16.66 -18.57
N ALA A 6 -2.56 -17.26 -19.73
CA ALA A 6 -3.62 -17.99 -20.43
C ALA A 6 -4.15 -19.19 -19.61
N LEU A 7 -3.30 -19.92 -18.89
CA LEU A 7 -3.72 -21.02 -18.02
C LEU A 7 -4.49 -20.51 -16.79
N ILE A 8 -4.09 -19.39 -16.24
CA ILE A 8 -4.79 -18.76 -15.12
C ILE A 8 -6.18 -18.29 -15.55
N LEU A 9 -6.28 -17.71 -16.75
CA LEU A 9 -7.57 -17.30 -17.32
C LEU A 9 -8.47 -18.49 -17.62
N ASP A 10 -7.95 -19.56 -18.22
CA ASP A 10 -8.68 -20.81 -18.48
C ASP A 10 -9.18 -21.45 -17.18
N ALA A 11 -8.33 -21.50 -16.15
CA ALA A 11 -8.72 -22.00 -14.82
C ALA A 11 -9.80 -21.15 -14.17
N LYS A 12 -9.71 -19.82 -14.27
CA LYS A 12 -10.75 -18.91 -13.78
C LYS A 12 -12.08 -19.11 -14.53
N GLU A 13 -12.02 -19.31 -15.83
CA GLU A 13 -13.19 -19.58 -16.67
C GLU A 13 -13.84 -20.93 -16.30
N LYS A 14 -13.04 -21.97 -16.12
CA LYS A 14 -13.52 -23.29 -15.65
C LYS A 14 -14.15 -23.23 -14.25
N TYR A 15 -13.58 -22.43 -13.35
CA TYR A 15 -14.15 -22.26 -12.01
C TYR A 15 -15.45 -21.45 -12.06
N GLY A 16 -15.54 -20.49 -12.98
CA GLY A 16 -16.76 -19.78 -13.36
C GLY A 16 -17.52 -19.16 -12.18
N GLU A 17 -18.83 -19.37 -12.16
CA GLU A 17 -19.74 -18.84 -11.14
C GLU A 17 -19.50 -19.41 -9.74
N GLN A 18 -18.83 -20.58 -9.62
CA GLN A 18 -18.45 -21.12 -8.32
C GLN A 18 -17.56 -20.15 -7.53
N ALA A 19 -16.72 -19.38 -8.22
CA ALA A 19 -15.93 -18.33 -7.60
C ALA A 19 -16.80 -17.24 -6.93
N ALA A 20 -17.93 -16.88 -7.54
CA ALA A 20 -18.85 -15.92 -6.94
C ALA A 20 -19.52 -16.47 -5.68
N LEU A 21 -19.86 -17.75 -5.67
CA LEU A 21 -20.46 -18.41 -4.51
C LEU A 21 -19.47 -18.54 -3.36
N ASP A 22 -18.23 -18.94 -3.62
CA ASP A 22 -17.17 -19.04 -2.60
C ASP A 22 -16.86 -17.67 -1.98
N ILE A 23 -16.84 -16.62 -2.78
CA ILE A 23 -16.61 -15.23 -2.31
C ILE A 23 -17.81 -14.76 -1.47
N LYS A 24 -19.03 -15.05 -1.94
CA LYS A 24 -20.28 -14.74 -1.18
C LYS A 24 -20.25 -15.38 0.20
N GLU A 25 -19.93 -16.66 0.28
CA GLU A 25 -19.90 -17.42 1.52
C GLU A 25 -18.83 -16.87 2.48
N TYR A 26 -17.62 -16.64 1.99
CA TYR A 26 -16.52 -16.17 2.84
C TYR A 26 -16.77 -14.79 3.47
N PHE A 27 -17.31 -13.85 2.68
CA PHE A 27 -17.57 -12.49 3.14
C PHE A 27 -18.98 -12.30 3.70
N ASP A 28 -19.80 -13.34 3.78
CA ASP A 28 -21.21 -13.27 4.19
C ASP A 28 -21.95 -12.11 3.50
N ILE A 29 -21.88 -12.09 2.15
CA ILE A 29 -22.41 -10.97 1.36
C ILE A 29 -23.93 -10.86 1.54
N GLN A 30 -24.38 -9.75 2.08
CA GLN A 30 -25.79 -9.45 2.36
C GLN A 30 -26.55 -9.01 1.10
N ASN A 31 -27.89 -9.06 1.14
CA ASN A 31 -28.79 -8.68 0.03
C ASN A 31 -28.44 -9.38 -1.29
N TRP A 32 -28.14 -10.68 -1.17
CA TRP A 32 -27.69 -11.50 -2.29
C TRP A 32 -28.83 -11.89 -3.23
N ASP A 33 -28.61 -11.71 -4.54
CA ASP A 33 -29.48 -12.16 -5.64
C ASP A 33 -28.76 -13.28 -6.41
N ASP A 34 -29.20 -14.53 -6.23
CA ASP A 34 -28.62 -15.71 -6.87
C ASP A 34 -28.78 -15.69 -8.40
N LYS A 35 -29.80 -15.02 -8.94
CA LYS A 35 -30.08 -14.98 -10.36
C LYS A 35 -29.10 -14.05 -11.11
N ASN A 36 -28.75 -12.95 -10.50
CA ASN A 36 -27.90 -11.92 -11.09
C ASN A 36 -26.49 -11.90 -10.48
N LEU A 37 -26.17 -12.79 -9.54
CA LEU A 37 -24.92 -12.85 -8.78
C LEU A 37 -24.50 -11.47 -8.28
N ARG A 38 -25.42 -10.83 -7.55
CA ARG A 38 -25.30 -9.45 -7.09
C ARG A 38 -25.53 -9.38 -5.59
N GLY A 39 -24.83 -8.49 -4.89
CA GLY A 39 -25.00 -8.30 -3.47
C GLY A 39 -24.41 -6.99 -2.93
N SER A 40 -24.52 -6.80 -1.63
CA SER A 40 -23.88 -5.67 -0.95
C SER A 40 -22.37 -5.84 -0.89
N CYS A 41 -21.63 -4.74 -1.08
CA CYS A 41 -20.17 -4.78 -1.08
C CYS A 41 -19.61 -5.00 0.33
N PRO A 42 -18.69 -5.96 0.55
CA PRO A 42 -18.13 -6.21 1.88
C PRO A 42 -16.97 -5.24 2.25
N PHE A 43 -16.61 -4.29 1.38
CA PHE A 43 -15.41 -3.46 1.53
C PHE A 43 -15.65 -2.07 2.15
N GLY A 44 -16.54 -1.99 3.14
CA GLY A 44 -16.57 -0.86 4.07
C GLY A 44 -17.27 0.41 3.59
N HIS A 45 -18.24 0.30 2.69
CA HIS A 45 -19.19 1.38 2.42
C HIS A 45 -20.63 0.88 2.59
N SER A 46 -21.54 1.78 2.94
CA SER A 46 -22.97 1.45 3.04
C SER A 46 -23.59 1.42 1.65
N ASP A 47 -24.20 0.30 1.29
CA ASP A 47 -25.00 0.17 0.07
C ASP A 47 -26.48 0.25 0.41
N SER A 48 -27.16 1.30 -0.06
CA SER A 48 -28.63 1.33 -0.07
C SER A 48 -29.20 0.37 -1.11
N ASP A 49 -28.47 0.19 -2.22
CA ASP A 49 -28.71 -0.80 -3.27
C ASP A 49 -27.47 -1.67 -3.46
N PRO A 50 -27.58 -3.00 -3.69
CA PRO A 50 -26.45 -3.87 -3.93
C PRO A 50 -25.59 -3.39 -5.10
N SER A 51 -24.35 -2.96 -4.80
CA SER A 51 -23.42 -2.35 -5.76
C SER A 51 -22.37 -3.32 -6.30
N LEU A 52 -22.25 -4.51 -5.69
CA LEU A 52 -21.30 -5.55 -6.09
C LEU A 52 -21.94 -6.48 -7.10
N ILE A 53 -21.40 -6.56 -8.32
CA ILE A 53 -21.95 -7.36 -9.42
C ILE A 53 -20.86 -8.26 -9.97
N TRP A 54 -21.21 -9.54 -10.17
CA TRP A 54 -20.34 -10.50 -10.84
C TRP A 54 -20.24 -10.22 -12.34
N ASN A 55 -19.02 -10.22 -12.85
CA ASN A 55 -18.76 -10.09 -14.29
C ASN A 55 -18.23 -11.44 -14.83
N PRO A 56 -19.03 -12.22 -15.55
CA PRO A 56 -18.63 -13.53 -16.07
C PRO A 56 -17.51 -13.45 -17.11
N LYS A 57 -17.33 -12.32 -17.79
CA LYS A 57 -16.23 -12.14 -18.75
C LYS A 57 -14.86 -12.08 -18.10
N ASN A 58 -14.80 -11.55 -16.88
CA ASN A 58 -13.57 -11.37 -16.14
C ASN A 58 -13.44 -12.36 -14.96
N ASN A 59 -14.48 -13.15 -14.70
CA ASN A 59 -14.59 -14.04 -13.54
C ASN A 59 -14.22 -13.33 -12.23
N SER A 60 -14.82 -12.17 -12.00
CA SER A 60 -14.59 -11.33 -10.84
C SER A 60 -15.78 -10.43 -10.53
N PHE A 61 -15.94 -10.06 -9.27
CA PHE A 61 -16.83 -9.00 -8.86
C PHE A 61 -16.27 -7.62 -9.22
N HIS A 62 -17.17 -6.73 -9.60
CA HIS A 62 -16.91 -5.30 -9.66
C HIS A 62 -17.91 -4.57 -8.74
N CYS A 63 -17.41 -3.73 -7.87
CA CYS A 63 -18.24 -2.84 -7.08
C CYS A 63 -18.36 -1.47 -7.77
N PHE A 64 -19.58 -1.09 -8.12
CA PHE A 64 -19.85 0.19 -8.80
C PHE A 64 -19.69 1.41 -7.89
N SER A 65 -19.78 1.23 -6.57
CA SER A 65 -19.60 2.31 -5.58
C SER A 65 -18.11 2.59 -5.29
N CYS A 66 -17.34 1.58 -4.84
CA CYS A 66 -15.92 1.79 -4.49
C CYS A 66 -14.93 1.45 -5.62
N LYS A 67 -15.41 1.03 -6.80
CA LYS A 67 -14.61 0.70 -7.99
C LYS A 67 -13.61 -0.45 -7.81
N LYS A 68 -13.72 -1.25 -6.75
CA LYS A 68 -12.88 -2.42 -6.52
C LYS A 68 -13.30 -3.59 -7.39
N ASN A 69 -12.29 -4.32 -7.91
CA ASN A 69 -12.46 -5.63 -8.50
C ASN A 69 -11.96 -6.68 -7.50
N PHE A 70 -12.63 -7.83 -7.45
CA PHE A 70 -12.30 -8.91 -6.53
C PHE A 70 -12.66 -10.26 -7.13
N GLY A 71 -11.71 -11.16 -7.23
CA GLY A 71 -11.89 -12.48 -7.82
C GLY A 71 -11.41 -13.61 -6.91
N ILE A 72 -11.44 -14.85 -7.41
CA ILE A 72 -11.11 -16.03 -6.61
C ILE A 72 -9.65 -16.04 -6.11
N LEU A 73 -8.70 -15.52 -6.87
CA LEU A 73 -7.32 -15.43 -6.42
C LEU A 73 -7.17 -14.43 -5.28
N ASP A 74 -7.90 -13.31 -5.35
CA ASP A 74 -7.90 -12.32 -4.27
C ASP A 74 -8.50 -12.93 -2.99
N LEU A 75 -9.54 -13.77 -3.10
CA LEU A 75 -10.09 -14.51 -1.97
C LEU A 75 -9.04 -15.40 -1.32
N TYR A 76 -8.33 -16.21 -2.10
CA TYR A 76 -7.30 -17.10 -1.56
C TYR A 76 -6.14 -16.33 -0.91
N MET A 77 -5.75 -15.20 -1.49
CA MET A 77 -4.73 -14.33 -0.89
C MET A 77 -5.20 -13.71 0.44
N VAL A 78 -6.46 -13.33 0.56
CA VAL A 78 -7.04 -12.85 1.84
C VAL A 78 -7.09 -13.99 2.88
N GLN A 79 -7.23 -15.24 2.45
CA GLN A 79 -7.17 -16.43 3.32
C GLN A 79 -5.74 -16.79 3.75
N GLY A 80 -4.72 -16.07 3.28
CA GLY A 80 -3.32 -16.23 3.67
C GLY A 80 -2.42 -16.90 2.62
N ASP A 81 -2.95 -17.24 1.44
CA ASP A 81 -2.13 -17.78 0.37
C ASP A 81 -1.25 -16.69 -0.25
N THR A 82 -0.04 -17.06 -0.68
CA THR A 82 0.72 -16.25 -1.63
C THR A 82 0.04 -16.28 -2.99
N PHE A 83 0.34 -15.34 -3.89
CA PHE A 83 -0.21 -15.38 -5.25
C PHE A 83 0.02 -16.73 -5.95
N LEU A 84 1.23 -17.30 -5.80
CA LEU A 84 1.57 -18.62 -6.35
C LEU A 84 0.73 -19.72 -5.69
N GLY A 85 0.56 -19.72 -4.39
CA GLY A 85 -0.30 -20.64 -3.65
C GLY A 85 -1.77 -20.53 -4.09
N ALA A 86 -2.27 -19.31 -4.26
CA ALA A 86 -3.61 -19.05 -4.73
C ALA A 86 -3.84 -19.62 -6.14
N VAL A 87 -2.87 -19.45 -7.05
CA VAL A 87 -2.95 -20.04 -8.41
C VAL A 87 -2.87 -21.56 -8.35
N GLN A 88 -1.98 -22.12 -7.53
CA GLN A 88 -1.89 -23.57 -7.34
C GLN A 88 -3.22 -24.14 -6.85
N ARG A 89 -3.81 -23.55 -5.83
CA ARG A 89 -5.12 -23.93 -5.29
C ARG A 89 -6.24 -23.85 -6.32
N LEU A 90 -6.23 -22.81 -7.17
CA LEU A 90 -7.19 -22.70 -8.28
C LEU A 90 -7.00 -23.82 -9.31
N PHE A 91 -5.74 -24.15 -9.67
CA PHE A 91 -5.45 -25.22 -10.63
C PHE A 91 -5.85 -26.59 -10.10
N GLU A 92 -5.65 -26.86 -8.81
CA GLU A 92 -6.11 -28.07 -8.15
C GLU A 92 -7.65 -28.17 -8.17
N LYS A 93 -8.34 -27.07 -7.92
CA LYS A 93 -9.82 -27.01 -7.96
C LYS A 93 -10.43 -27.20 -9.36
N THR A 94 -9.68 -26.88 -10.40
CA THR A 94 -10.14 -26.90 -11.79
C THR A 94 -9.53 -28.03 -12.62
N ASP A 95 -8.81 -28.94 -11.98
CA ASP A 95 -8.01 -29.98 -12.65
C ASP A 95 -7.18 -29.43 -13.83
N THR A 96 -6.64 -28.22 -13.65
CA THR A 96 -5.82 -27.58 -14.67
C THR A 96 -4.42 -28.19 -14.62
N PRO A 97 -3.95 -28.90 -15.69
CA PRO A 97 -2.67 -29.59 -15.65
C PRO A 97 -1.52 -28.59 -15.68
N TYR A 98 -0.89 -28.37 -14.55
CA TYR A 98 0.30 -27.56 -14.42
C TYR A 98 1.24 -28.15 -13.34
N ARG A 99 2.50 -28.38 -13.69
CA ARG A 99 3.52 -28.85 -12.72
C ARG A 99 4.29 -27.67 -12.18
N PHE A 100 3.99 -27.30 -10.95
CA PHE A 100 4.73 -26.28 -10.22
C PHE A 100 6.16 -26.77 -10.00
N GLY A 101 7.15 -26.12 -10.64
CA GLY A 101 8.56 -26.51 -10.58
C GLY A 101 9.18 -26.94 -11.90
N GLU A 102 8.42 -27.27 -12.93
CA GLU A 102 8.94 -27.51 -14.27
C GLU A 102 8.85 -26.24 -15.14
N LYS A 103 9.86 -26.00 -15.98
CA LYS A 103 9.83 -24.92 -16.98
C LYS A 103 8.55 -25.06 -17.79
N GLY A 104 7.68 -24.04 -17.74
CA GLY A 104 6.36 -24.07 -18.36
C GLY A 104 6.41 -24.57 -19.81
N LEU A 105 5.42 -25.36 -20.18
CA LEU A 105 5.19 -25.76 -21.56
C LEU A 105 5.09 -24.51 -22.43
N LYS A 106 6.09 -24.33 -23.30
CA LYS A 106 6.07 -23.27 -24.30
C LYS A 106 4.83 -23.47 -25.18
N THR A 107 3.86 -22.57 -25.10
CA THR A 107 2.83 -22.47 -26.15
C THR A 107 3.57 -22.26 -27.46
N ASN A 108 3.17 -22.96 -28.54
CA ASN A 108 3.79 -22.93 -29.86
C ASN A 108 3.64 -21.57 -30.58
N LYS A 109 3.98 -20.45 -29.94
CA LYS A 109 4.32 -19.22 -30.63
C LYS A 109 5.72 -19.44 -31.20
N GLN A 110 5.85 -19.57 -32.52
CA GLN A 110 7.16 -19.48 -33.15
C GLN A 110 7.68 -18.06 -33.01
N TYR A 111 8.37 -17.83 -31.88
CA TYR A 111 9.15 -16.61 -31.73
C TYR A 111 10.36 -16.72 -32.67
N ARG A 112 10.63 -15.63 -33.40
CA ARG A 112 11.92 -15.53 -34.09
C ARG A 112 13.00 -15.37 -33.04
N TYR A 113 14.06 -16.14 -33.11
CA TYR A 113 15.24 -15.93 -32.28
C TYR A 113 15.76 -14.52 -32.52
N PRO A 114 16.12 -13.77 -31.47
CA PRO A 114 16.68 -12.45 -31.63
C PRO A 114 17.95 -12.54 -32.45
N LYS A 115 18.05 -11.64 -33.41
CA LYS A 115 19.22 -11.59 -34.29
C LYS A 115 20.20 -10.61 -33.68
N TYR A 116 21.43 -11.09 -33.45
CA TYR A 116 22.53 -10.21 -33.05
C TYR A 116 22.79 -9.18 -34.14
N GLU A 117 22.75 -7.90 -33.77
CA GLU A 117 23.02 -6.79 -34.66
C GLU A 117 24.34 -6.12 -34.23
N CYS A 118 25.26 -6.04 -35.18
CA CYS A 118 26.54 -5.36 -35.01
C CYS A 118 26.90 -4.65 -36.30
N ASN A 119 27.15 -3.36 -36.21
CA ASN A 119 27.75 -2.57 -37.29
C ASN A 119 29.16 -2.24 -36.88
N PRO A 120 30.16 -2.56 -37.72
CA PRO A 120 31.56 -2.19 -37.46
C PRO A 120 31.75 -0.69 -37.28
N ASP A 121 30.93 0.13 -37.97
CA ASP A 121 30.90 1.58 -37.78
C ASP A 121 29.86 1.95 -36.72
N LYS A 122 30.34 2.31 -35.51
CA LYS A 122 29.52 2.76 -34.38
C LYS A 122 29.57 4.26 -34.12
N LEU A 123 30.15 5.03 -35.02
CA LEU A 123 30.46 6.47 -34.82
C LEU A 123 29.23 7.29 -34.40
N LYS A 124 28.06 6.96 -34.93
CA LYS A 124 26.85 7.71 -34.63
C LYS A 124 26.35 7.44 -33.19
N VAL A 125 26.40 6.20 -32.75
CA VAL A 125 26.07 5.79 -31.40
C VAL A 125 27.09 6.33 -30.41
N GLU A 126 28.39 6.18 -30.70
CA GLU A 126 29.47 6.71 -29.87
C GLU A 126 29.33 8.23 -29.70
N SER A 127 29.12 8.97 -30.79
CA SER A 127 28.91 10.42 -30.74
C SER A 127 27.66 10.83 -29.94
N TYR A 128 26.58 10.06 -30.05
CA TYR A 128 25.35 10.32 -29.30
C TYR A 128 25.56 10.18 -27.80
N TRP A 129 26.19 9.08 -27.38
CA TRP A 129 26.42 8.79 -25.97
C TRP A 129 27.54 9.63 -25.36
N ALA A 130 28.58 10.00 -26.14
CA ALA A 130 29.60 10.92 -25.69
C ALA A 130 29.03 12.30 -25.32
N LYS A 131 28.02 12.79 -26.06
CA LYS A 131 27.28 14.02 -25.73
C LYS A 131 26.46 13.89 -24.44
N ARG A 132 26.30 12.71 -23.92
CA ARG A 132 25.61 12.39 -22.64
C ARG A 132 26.59 11.99 -21.54
N GLY A 133 27.87 12.16 -21.75
CA GLY A 133 28.92 11.89 -20.78
C GLY A 133 29.34 10.40 -20.69
N ILE A 134 28.95 9.58 -21.66
CA ILE A 134 29.30 8.16 -21.70
C ILE A 134 30.46 7.91 -22.64
N SER A 135 31.51 7.25 -22.11
CA SER A 135 32.74 6.92 -22.88
C SER A 135 32.53 5.69 -23.78
N LYS A 136 33.45 5.53 -24.74
CA LYS A 136 33.46 4.33 -25.60
C LYS A 136 33.72 3.07 -24.80
N GLU A 137 34.59 3.12 -23.82
CA GLU A 137 34.91 2.01 -22.92
C GLU A 137 33.66 1.49 -22.19
N THR A 138 32.78 2.39 -21.76
CA THR A 138 31.50 2.05 -21.14
C THR A 138 30.54 1.38 -22.13
N LEU A 139 30.49 1.89 -23.38
CA LEU A 139 29.66 1.30 -24.43
C LEU A 139 30.12 -0.10 -24.79
N ASP A 140 31.43 -0.29 -24.92
CA ASP A 140 32.03 -1.61 -25.24
C ASP A 140 31.82 -2.60 -24.09
N PHE A 141 32.01 -2.16 -22.82
CA PHE A 141 31.71 -2.98 -21.66
C PHE A 141 30.24 -3.43 -21.61
N ALA A 142 29.30 -2.53 -21.93
CA ALA A 142 27.88 -2.81 -21.91
C ALA A 142 27.35 -3.55 -23.16
N ASP A 143 28.22 -3.87 -24.14
CA ASP A 143 27.89 -4.44 -25.46
C ASP A 143 26.84 -3.60 -26.23
N ILE A 144 27.05 -2.29 -26.23
CA ILE A 144 26.20 -1.38 -27.00
C ILE A 144 26.61 -1.41 -28.46
N GLN A 145 25.63 -1.64 -29.33
CA GLN A 145 25.86 -1.77 -30.77
C GLN A 145 25.09 -0.68 -31.54
N GLN A 146 25.33 -0.64 -32.84
CA GLN A 146 24.63 0.22 -33.79
C GLN A 146 23.95 -0.63 -34.87
N ASP A 147 22.72 -0.29 -35.24
CA ASP A 147 22.07 -0.87 -36.42
C ASP A 147 22.46 -0.15 -37.71
N GLU A 148 22.00 -0.62 -38.87
CA GLU A 148 22.26 0.00 -40.18
C GLU A 148 21.73 1.43 -40.33
N HIS A 149 20.73 1.81 -39.46
CA HIS A 149 20.14 3.14 -39.45
C HIS A 149 20.83 4.09 -38.46
N GLY A 150 21.81 3.58 -37.71
CA GLY A 150 22.54 4.33 -36.68
C GLY A 150 21.75 4.47 -35.36
N ASN A 151 20.84 3.60 -35.09
CA ASN A 151 20.17 3.53 -33.77
C ASN A 151 21.05 2.78 -32.77
N THR A 152 20.93 3.13 -31.52
CA THR A 152 21.54 2.37 -30.42
C THR A 152 20.85 1.04 -30.26
N VAL A 153 21.61 -0.05 -30.18
CA VAL A 153 21.12 -1.43 -30.01
C VAL A 153 21.54 -1.94 -28.64
N PHE A 154 20.61 -2.46 -27.90
CA PHE A 154 20.79 -3.10 -26.58
C PHE A 154 20.51 -4.61 -26.72
N HIS A 155 21.49 -5.42 -26.41
CA HIS A 155 21.38 -6.86 -26.40
C HIS A 155 21.08 -7.36 -24.97
N TYR A 156 19.97 -8.06 -24.81
CA TYR A 156 19.56 -8.66 -23.55
C TYR A 156 19.92 -10.15 -23.55
N TYR A 157 20.81 -10.50 -22.67
CA TYR A 157 21.27 -11.88 -22.48
C TYR A 157 20.69 -12.47 -21.20
N ASP A 158 20.46 -13.78 -21.21
CA ASP A 158 20.19 -14.52 -19.98
C ASP A 158 21.49 -14.80 -19.20
N LEU A 159 21.38 -15.51 -18.07
CA LEU A 159 22.54 -15.88 -17.23
C LEU A 159 23.50 -16.88 -17.90
N ASN A 160 23.14 -17.47 -19.04
CA ASN A 160 23.98 -18.37 -19.82
C ASN A 160 24.56 -17.71 -21.08
N ASP A 161 24.59 -16.37 -21.12
CA ASP A 161 25.01 -15.58 -22.27
C ASP A 161 24.23 -15.85 -23.58
N VAL A 162 22.98 -16.34 -23.45
CA VAL A 162 22.11 -16.54 -24.62
C VAL A 162 21.37 -15.24 -24.91
N LEU A 163 21.50 -14.73 -26.13
CA LEU A 163 20.77 -13.54 -26.59
C LEU A 163 19.26 -13.84 -26.64
N CYS A 164 18.47 -13.15 -25.83
CA CYS A 164 17.03 -13.38 -25.67
C CYS A 164 16.16 -12.26 -26.25
N MET A 165 16.65 -11.02 -26.22
CA MET A 165 15.91 -9.86 -26.75
C MET A 165 16.89 -8.81 -27.31
N VAL A 166 16.46 -8.11 -28.34
CA VAL A 166 17.17 -6.94 -28.88
C VAL A 166 16.22 -5.75 -28.83
N LYS A 167 16.69 -4.67 -28.21
CA LYS A 167 15.94 -3.43 -28.06
C LYS A 167 16.70 -2.29 -28.72
N TYR A 168 15.96 -1.39 -29.32
CA TYR A 168 16.52 -0.27 -30.08
C TYR A 168 16.10 1.06 -29.50
N ARG A 169 16.96 2.05 -29.64
CA ARG A 169 16.69 3.45 -29.32
C ARG A 169 17.28 4.36 -30.41
N PRO A 170 16.54 5.39 -30.86
CA PRO A 170 17.11 6.38 -31.77
C PRO A 170 18.31 7.07 -31.13
N SER A 171 19.45 7.14 -31.86
CA SER A 171 20.64 7.91 -31.45
C SER A 171 20.46 9.40 -31.79
N LYS A 172 19.33 9.97 -31.39
CA LYS A 172 18.94 11.36 -31.53
C LYS A 172 18.00 11.81 -30.43
N ILE A 173 17.76 13.09 -30.30
CA ILE A 173 16.72 13.64 -29.45
C ILE A 173 15.35 13.22 -30.02
N VAL A 174 14.54 12.51 -29.21
CA VAL A 174 13.22 12.03 -29.61
C VAL A 174 12.19 13.10 -29.31
N LYS A 175 11.36 13.47 -30.30
CA LYS A 175 10.27 14.44 -30.14
C LYS A 175 9.07 13.81 -29.43
N LYS A 176 8.24 14.66 -28.82
CA LYS A 176 6.99 14.21 -28.17
C LYS A 176 6.09 13.49 -29.18
N GLY A 177 5.74 12.25 -28.90
CA GLY A 177 4.92 11.40 -29.78
C GLY A 177 5.70 10.42 -30.66
N GLU A 178 7.04 10.52 -30.75
CA GLU A 178 7.88 9.52 -31.39
C GLU A 178 8.21 8.38 -30.40
N ASN A 179 8.41 7.17 -30.92
CA ASN A 179 8.82 6.02 -30.10
C ASN A 179 10.25 6.24 -29.60
N LYS A 180 10.40 6.20 -28.26
CA LYS A 180 11.72 6.31 -27.61
C LYS A 180 12.53 5.02 -27.71
N PHE A 181 11.87 3.88 -27.80
CA PHE A 181 12.48 2.55 -27.92
C PHE A 181 11.47 1.56 -28.50
N TRP A 182 11.98 0.48 -29.10
CA TRP A 182 11.18 -0.66 -29.58
C TRP A 182 12.01 -1.95 -29.48
N ALA A 183 11.33 -3.07 -29.38
CA ALA A 183 11.97 -4.38 -29.47
C ALA A 183 12.03 -4.88 -30.93
N GLN A 184 12.91 -5.83 -31.20
CA GLN A 184 12.96 -6.51 -32.49
C GLN A 184 11.60 -7.11 -32.81
N LYS A 185 11.19 -7.00 -34.08
CA LYS A 185 9.89 -7.54 -34.54
C LYS A 185 9.82 -9.05 -34.33
N ASP A 186 8.71 -9.54 -33.78
CA ASP A 186 8.45 -10.95 -33.49
C ASP A 186 9.41 -11.57 -32.46
N ALA A 187 10.16 -10.75 -31.69
CA ALA A 187 10.98 -11.24 -30.60
C ALA A 187 10.14 -11.67 -29.38
N ASP A 188 10.64 -12.63 -28.63
CA ASP A 188 10.14 -12.90 -27.30
C ASP A 188 10.54 -11.71 -26.38
N THR A 189 9.54 -10.98 -25.88
CA THR A 189 9.76 -9.88 -24.96
C THR A 189 9.88 -10.38 -23.51
N THR A 190 10.73 -11.37 -23.30
CA THR A 190 11.04 -11.89 -21.98
C THR A 190 11.55 -10.76 -21.07
N PRO A 191 11.01 -10.56 -19.87
CA PRO A 191 11.35 -9.43 -19.02
C PRO A 191 12.67 -9.64 -18.27
N LEU A 192 13.76 -9.86 -19.03
CA LEU A 192 15.13 -9.94 -18.53
C LEU A 192 15.66 -8.57 -18.11
N LEU A 193 16.52 -8.55 -17.12
CA LEU A 193 17.26 -7.36 -16.74
C LEU A 193 18.41 -7.11 -17.73
N PHE A 194 18.54 -5.89 -18.23
CA PHE A 194 19.64 -5.56 -19.13
C PHE A 194 20.99 -5.62 -18.41
N GLY A 195 21.88 -6.44 -18.91
CA GLY A 195 23.24 -6.66 -18.40
C GLY A 195 23.36 -7.65 -17.25
N MET A 196 22.33 -8.44 -16.97
CA MET A 196 22.34 -9.42 -15.88
C MET A 196 23.39 -10.53 -16.05
N ASN A 197 23.81 -10.82 -17.28
CA ASN A 197 24.85 -11.80 -17.58
C ASN A 197 26.27 -11.39 -17.14
N LYS A 198 26.48 -10.11 -16.78
CA LYS A 198 27.80 -9.57 -16.37
C LYS A 198 27.87 -9.23 -14.88
N ILE A 199 26.97 -9.76 -14.07
CA ILE A 199 26.81 -9.39 -12.67
C ILE A 199 27.53 -10.37 -11.77
N ASP A 200 28.28 -9.84 -10.79
CA ASP A 200 28.86 -10.57 -9.69
C ASP A 200 27.90 -10.61 -8.50
N THR A 201 27.35 -11.77 -8.20
CA THR A 201 26.37 -11.95 -7.12
C THR A 201 26.94 -11.77 -5.71
N THR A 202 28.25 -11.67 -5.57
CA THR A 202 28.94 -11.41 -4.28
C THR A 202 28.99 -9.93 -3.92
N GLN A 203 28.69 -9.05 -4.89
CA GLN A 203 28.69 -7.60 -4.72
C GLN A 203 27.27 -7.05 -4.64
N PRO A 204 27.04 -5.87 -4.01
CA PRO A 204 25.77 -5.21 -4.05
C PRO A 204 25.29 -4.98 -5.50
N LEU A 205 24.01 -5.24 -5.77
CA LEU A 205 23.39 -5.00 -7.07
C LEU A 205 22.76 -3.61 -7.11
N ILE A 206 23.02 -2.86 -8.18
CA ILE A 206 22.30 -1.62 -8.48
C ILE A 206 21.27 -1.91 -9.57
N ILE A 207 20.02 -1.48 -9.37
CA ILE A 207 18.95 -1.59 -10.36
C ILE A 207 18.54 -0.18 -10.79
N SER A 208 18.75 0.15 -12.06
CA SER A 208 18.35 1.42 -12.66
C SER A 208 17.05 1.27 -13.48
N GLU A 209 16.37 2.39 -13.73
CA GLU A 209 15.13 2.38 -14.51
C GLU A 209 15.37 2.19 -16.00
N GLY A 210 16.40 2.83 -16.55
CA GLY A 210 16.68 2.83 -17.97
C GLY A 210 18.08 2.33 -18.33
N GLU A 211 18.25 1.91 -19.58
CA GLU A 211 19.56 1.50 -20.10
C GLU A 211 20.57 2.67 -20.08
N GLY A 212 20.09 3.92 -20.30
CA GLY A 212 20.93 5.11 -20.22
C GLY A 212 21.46 5.37 -18.82
N ASP A 213 20.64 5.12 -17.81
CA ASP A 213 21.03 5.27 -16.40
C ASP A 213 22.03 4.21 -16.00
N ARG A 214 21.81 2.96 -16.45
CA ARG A 214 22.80 1.90 -16.29
C ARG A 214 24.17 2.30 -16.86
N LEU A 215 24.19 2.86 -18.07
CA LEU A 215 25.45 3.34 -18.68
C LEU A 215 26.10 4.44 -17.86
N ALA A 216 25.32 5.37 -17.32
CA ALA A 216 25.82 6.46 -16.48
C ALA A 216 26.43 5.94 -15.16
N ILE A 217 25.81 4.93 -14.56
CA ILE A 217 26.30 4.30 -13.33
C ILE A 217 27.60 3.50 -13.61
N ILE A 218 27.67 2.82 -14.75
CA ILE A 218 28.92 2.15 -15.19
C ILE A 218 30.02 3.17 -15.42
N GLU A 219 29.72 4.27 -16.09
CA GLU A 219 30.65 5.37 -16.35
C GLU A 219 31.19 5.98 -15.05
N ALA A 220 30.36 6.04 -14.00
CA ALA A 220 30.78 6.45 -12.66
C ALA A 220 31.64 5.41 -11.92
N GLY A 221 31.81 4.20 -12.46
CA GLY A 221 32.67 3.16 -11.90
C GLY A 221 31.98 1.94 -11.31
N TYR A 222 30.65 1.93 -11.18
CA TYR A 222 29.90 0.79 -10.67
C TYR A 222 29.52 -0.16 -11.80
N LYS A 223 30.19 -1.32 -11.86
CA LYS A 223 29.96 -2.33 -12.90
C LYS A 223 28.81 -3.28 -12.58
N ASN A 224 28.47 -3.44 -11.29
CA ASN A 224 27.45 -4.35 -10.82
C ASN A 224 26.07 -3.71 -10.85
N VAL A 225 25.63 -3.35 -12.05
CA VAL A 225 24.37 -2.62 -12.30
C VAL A 225 23.60 -3.24 -13.46
N VAL A 226 22.28 -3.36 -13.27
CA VAL A 226 21.30 -3.77 -14.30
C VAL A 226 20.27 -2.69 -14.51
N SER A 227 19.56 -2.71 -15.65
CA SER A 227 18.37 -1.89 -15.81
C SER A 227 17.13 -2.73 -16.10
N ILE A 228 15.94 -2.21 -15.72
CA ILE A 228 14.69 -2.87 -16.00
C ILE A 228 14.33 -2.79 -17.48
N PRO A 229 13.59 -3.78 -18.03
CA PRO A 229 13.35 -3.85 -19.48
C PRO A 229 12.21 -2.93 -19.96
N PHE A 230 11.18 -2.64 -19.15
CA PHE A 230 9.91 -2.07 -19.62
C PHE A 230 9.36 -0.97 -18.69
N GLY A 231 10.13 0.08 -18.41
CA GLY A 231 9.66 1.25 -17.65
C GLY A 231 9.13 0.95 -16.23
N ALA A 232 9.02 2.01 -15.44
CA ALA A 232 8.77 1.97 -13.99
C ALA A 232 7.46 1.30 -13.54
N THR A 233 6.44 1.27 -14.39
CA THR A 233 5.10 0.76 -14.00
C THR A 233 4.88 -0.73 -14.25
N ASN A 234 5.84 -1.42 -14.85
CA ASN A 234 5.75 -2.86 -15.13
C ASN A 234 6.72 -3.64 -14.24
N TYR A 235 6.16 -4.43 -13.32
CA TYR A 235 6.91 -5.22 -12.32
C TYR A 235 7.05 -6.70 -12.68
N THR A 236 6.68 -7.14 -13.89
CA THR A 236 6.80 -8.55 -14.31
C THR A 236 8.24 -9.06 -14.27
N TRP A 237 9.20 -8.16 -14.47
CA TRP A 237 10.61 -8.47 -14.38
C TRP A 237 11.07 -8.89 -12.97
N LEU A 238 10.45 -8.38 -11.90
CA LEU A 238 10.74 -8.79 -10.52
C LEU A 238 10.45 -10.28 -10.32
N THR A 239 9.24 -10.69 -10.69
CA THR A 239 8.82 -12.10 -10.56
C THR A 239 9.62 -13.02 -11.48
N TYR A 240 9.92 -12.55 -12.69
CA TYR A 240 10.67 -13.33 -13.67
C TYR A 240 12.11 -13.61 -13.23
N ASN A 241 12.77 -12.62 -12.66
CA ASN A 241 14.19 -12.73 -12.25
C ASN A 241 14.33 -12.97 -10.73
N TRP A 242 13.30 -13.50 -10.06
CA TRP A 242 13.30 -13.64 -8.61
C TRP A 242 14.50 -14.46 -8.10
N ASP A 243 14.74 -15.64 -8.66
CA ASP A 243 15.84 -16.52 -8.27
C ASP A 243 17.23 -15.88 -8.46
N PHE A 244 17.36 -14.97 -9.43
CA PHE A 244 18.56 -14.17 -9.60
C PHE A 244 18.69 -13.09 -8.52
N LEU A 245 17.60 -12.37 -8.25
CA LEU A 245 17.56 -11.27 -7.28
C LEU A 245 17.72 -11.76 -5.84
N GLU A 246 17.28 -12.98 -5.53
CA GLU A 246 17.45 -13.61 -4.21
C GLU A 246 18.93 -13.86 -3.84
N GLN A 247 19.84 -13.89 -4.79
CA GLN A 247 21.26 -14.12 -4.52
C GLN A 247 21.96 -12.91 -3.89
N PHE A 248 21.34 -11.71 -3.90
CA PHE A 248 21.97 -10.50 -3.42
C PHE A 248 21.59 -10.18 -1.98
N GLN A 249 22.60 -9.91 -1.16
CA GLN A 249 22.41 -9.45 0.22
C GLN A 249 22.05 -7.96 0.29
N LYS A 250 22.50 -7.17 -0.70
CA LYS A 250 22.21 -5.71 -0.78
C LYS A 250 21.84 -5.33 -2.20
N ILE A 251 20.72 -4.64 -2.33
CA ILE A 251 20.20 -4.12 -3.61
C ILE A 251 19.96 -2.62 -3.45
N ILE A 252 20.42 -1.82 -4.42
CA ILE A 252 20.26 -0.38 -4.44
C ILE A 252 19.38 -0.03 -5.65
N ILE A 253 18.25 0.61 -5.43
CA ILE A 253 17.34 1.06 -6.48
C ILE A 253 17.66 2.50 -6.86
N PHE A 254 18.05 2.72 -8.11
CA PHE A 254 18.25 4.06 -8.67
C PHE A 254 17.22 4.31 -9.77
N SER A 255 16.04 4.78 -9.39
CA SER A 255 14.95 5.12 -10.31
C SER A 255 14.96 6.60 -10.68
N ASP A 256 14.19 6.95 -11.71
CA ASP A 256 13.89 8.34 -12.06
C ASP A 256 13.22 9.05 -10.88
N ASN A 257 13.37 10.36 -10.84
CA ASN A 257 12.81 11.24 -9.82
C ASN A 257 11.43 11.82 -10.25
N ASP A 258 10.66 11.05 -10.99
CA ASP A 258 9.28 11.37 -11.31
C ASP A 258 8.31 10.44 -10.53
N LYS A 259 7.02 10.72 -10.62
CA LYS A 259 6.02 9.95 -9.86
C LYS A 259 6.10 8.43 -10.12
N PRO A 260 6.20 7.93 -11.38
CA PRO A 260 6.40 6.50 -11.64
C PRO A 260 7.67 5.92 -11.02
N GLY A 261 8.80 6.63 -11.10
CA GLY A 261 10.06 6.19 -10.54
C GLY A 261 10.05 6.14 -9.01
N ILE A 262 9.38 7.10 -8.35
CA ILE A 262 9.16 7.09 -6.90
C ILE A 262 8.30 5.90 -6.48
N GLU A 263 7.24 5.59 -7.22
CA GLU A 263 6.43 4.40 -6.96
C GLU A 263 7.21 3.10 -7.21
N MET A 264 8.03 3.06 -8.26
CA MET A 264 8.90 1.93 -8.55
C MET A 264 9.84 1.61 -7.39
N ARG A 265 10.57 2.62 -6.87
CA ARG A 265 11.50 2.39 -5.74
C ARG A 265 10.79 1.87 -4.50
N LYS A 266 9.60 2.39 -4.18
CA LYS A 266 8.78 1.92 -3.07
C LYS A 266 8.38 0.46 -3.25
N GLU A 267 7.83 0.11 -4.40
CA GLU A 267 7.36 -1.23 -4.71
C GLU A 267 8.51 -2.24 -4.76
N CYS A 268 9.66 -1.86 -5.36
CA CYS A 268 10.85 -2.69 -5.38
C CYS A 268 11.40 -2.95 -3.97
N CYS A 269 11.57 -1.92 -3.14
CA CYS A 269 12.05 -2.08 -1.77
C CYS A 269 11.09 -2.95 -0.94
N THR A 270 9.78 -2.78 -1.11
CA THR A 270 8.79 -3.61 -0.40
C THR A 270 8.84 -5.08 -0.83
N ARG A 271 8.91 -5.37 -2.13
CA ARG A 271 8.90 -6.75 -2.64
C ARG A 271 10.24 -7.45 -2.45
N LEU A 272 11.35 -6.75 -2.64
CA LEU A 272 12.70 -7.31 -2.44
C LEU A 272 13.07 -7.47 -0.97
N GLY A 273 12.36 -6.77 -0.08
CA GLY A 273 12.59 -6.73 1.36
C GLY A 273 13.38 -5.51 1.78
N VAL A 274 12.76 -4.69 2.64
CA VAL A 274 13.35 -3.43 3.15
C VAL A 274 14.64 -3.63 3.94
N TYR A 275 14.90 -4.85 4.41
CA TYR A 275 16.12 -5.20 5.13
C TYR A 275 17.37 -5.26 4.25
N ARG A 276 17.23 -5.42 2.92
CA ARG A 276 18.34 -5.53 1.95
C ARG A 276 18.23 -4.54 0.79
N ALA A 277 17.06 -3.96 0.57
CA ALA A 277 16.83 -3.01 -0.52
C ALA A 277 16.89 -1.58 0.01
N THR A 278 17.75 -0.77 -0.58
CA THR A 278 17.89 0.67 -0.35
C THR A 278 17.58 1.43 -1.63
N TYR A 279 17.33 2.72 -1.55
CA TYR A 279 17.06 3.53 -2.73
C TYR A 279 17.88 4.81 -2.74
N VAL A 280 18.23 5.25 -3.94
CA VAL A 280 18.85 6.56 -4.16
C VAL A 280 17.76 7.62 -4.22
N ASP A 281 17.83 8.61 -3.32
CA ASP A 281 16.96 9.77 -3.37
C ASP A 281 17.62 10.86 -4.22
N CYS A 282 17.41 10.78 -5.54
CA CYS A 282 17.93 11.78 -6.46
C CYS A 282 17.14 13.08 -6.32
N PRO A 283 17.76 14.23 -6.00
CA PRO A 283 17.03 15.49 -5.88
C PRO A 283 16.50 15.95 -7.26
N THR A 284 15.37 16.68 -7.25
CA THR A 284 14.77 17.23 -8.48
C THR A 284 15.58 18.35 -9.09
N THR A 285 16.37 19.02 -8.27
CA THR A 285 17.23 20.16 -8.63
C THR A 285 18.53 20.11 -7.85
N MET A 286 19.60 20.58 -8.47
CA MET A 286 20.93 20.65 -7.87
C MET A 286 21.61 21.95 -8.28
N MET A 287 22.43 22.52 -7.39
CA MET A 287 23.16 23.76 -7.68
C MET A 287 24.50 23.50 -8.39
N LYS A 288 24.75 24.24 -9.45
CA LYS A 288 26.05 24.31 -10.15
C LYS A 288 26.32 25.73 -10.57
N ASP A 289 27.46 26.29 -10.20
CA ASP A 289 27.89 27.65 -10.55
C ASP A 289 26.78 28.70 -10.27
N ASP A 290 26.17 28.63 -9.06
CA ASP A 290 25.06 29.49 -8.62
C ASP A 290 23.76 29.38 -9.45
N LYS A 291 23.65 28.36 -10.29
CA LYS A 291 22.43 28.06 -11.06
C LYS A 291 21.80 26.78 -10.63
N GLU A 292 20.48 26.83 -10.49
CA GLU A 292 19.68 25.65 -10.25
C GLU A 292 19.50 24.85 -11.54
N ILE A 293 19.96 23.61 -11.54
CA ILE A 293 19.85 22.68 -12.66
C ILE A 293 18.86 21.58 -12.28
N LYS A 294 17.85 21.38 -13.12
CA LYS A 294 16.93 20.25 -12.97
C LYS A 294 17.61 18.97 -13.39
N VAL A 295 17.44 17.93 -12.58
CA VAL A 295 17.92 16.57 -12.87
C VAL A 295 16.78 15.59 -12.60
N LYS A 296 16.73 14.52 -13.38
CA LYS A 296 15.68 13.54 -13.32
C LYS A 296 16.20 12.13 -13.05
N ASP A 297 17.32 11.79 -13.64
CA ASP A 297 17.86 10.45 -13.72
C ASP A 297 19.39 10.43 -13.52
N ALA A 298 19.96 9.24 -13.41
CA ALA A 298 21.40 9.07 -13.22
C ALA A 298 22.23 9.62 -14.38
N ASN A 299 21.70 9.57 -15.62
CA ASN A 299 22.40 10.08 -16.77
C ASN A 299 22.47 11.62 -16.79
N GLU A 300 21.41 12.32 -16.38
CA GLU A 300 21.41 13.78 -16.23
C GLU A 300 22.34 14.23 -15.09
N VAL A 301 22.38 13.47 -13.98
CA VAL A 301 23.35 13.74 -12.90
C VAL A 301 24.78 13.59 -13.42
N LEU A 302 25.11 12.51 -14.12
CA LEU A 302 26.43 12.32 -14.73
C LEU A 302 26.79 13.47 -15.68
N PHE A 303 25.86 13.83 -16.56
CA PHE A 303 26.08 14.85 -17.58
C PHE A 303 26.36 16.24 -17.00
N HIS A 304 25.59 16.63 -15.98
CA HIS A 304 25.72 17.97 -15.41
C HIS A 304 26.76 18.09 -14.30
N PHE A 305 26.93 17.02 -13.48
CA PHE A 305 27.69 17.08 -12.23
C PHE A 305 28.89 16.11 -12.18
N GLY A 306 29.03 15.23 -13.17
CA GLY A 306 30.16 14.30 -13.25
C GLY A 306 29.99 13.01 -12.44
N LYS A 307 31.04 12.17 -12.50
CA LYS A 307 31.06 10.82 -11.90
C LYS A 307 30.96 10.85 -10.38
N GLU A 308 31.67 11.79 -9.77
CA GLU A 308 31.76 11.94 -8.32
C GLU A 308 30.39 12.14 -7.67
N LYS A 309 29.51 12.87 -8.35
CA LYS A 309 28.16 13.13 -7.84
C LYS A 309 27.27 11.90 -7.94
N VAL A 310 27.40 11.10 -8.99
CA VAL A 310 26.69 9.82 -9.10
C VAL A 310 27.14 8.87 -7.99
N ILE A 311 28.46 8.82 -7.73
CA ILE A 311 29.03 8.02 -6.63
C ILE A 311 28.50 8.48 -5.27
N GLU A 312 28.50 9.78 -5.02
CA GLU A 312 27.96 10.35 -3.77
C GLU A 312 26.50 9.94 -3.54
N LEU A 313 25.65 10.06 -4.56
CA LEU A 313 24.24 9.69 -4.47
C LEU A 313 24.05 8.19 -4.19
N ILE A 314 24.83 7.33 -4.84
CA ILE A 314 24.75 5.88 -4.60
C ILE A 314 25.21 5.55 -3.19
N ASN A 315 26.27 6.18 -2.69
CA ASN A 315 26.77 5.96 -1.33
C ASN A 315 25.85 6.51 -0.24
N SER A 316 25.01 7.50 -0.57
CA SER A 316 23.99 8.05 0.31
C SER A 316 22.62 7.37 0.17
N ALA A 317 22.55 6.19 -0.45
CA ALA A 317 21.31 5.44 -0.60
C ALA A 317 20.65 5.19 0.75
N GLN A 318 19.35 5.45 0.83
CA GLN A 318 18.55 5.44 2.03
C GLN A 318 17.80 4.11 2.20
N GLU A 319 17.61 3.71 3.45
CA GLU A 319 16.73 2.59 3.79
C GLU A 319 15.26 3.03 3.67
N PHE A 320 14.41 2.10 3.27
CA PHE A 320 12.98 2.38 3.22
C PHE A 320 12.40 2.20 4.63
N PRO A 321 11.69 3.20 5.18
CA PRO A 321 11.17 3.10 6.54
C PRO A 321 10.19 1.93 6.65
N ILE A 322 10.37 1.10 7.66
CA ILE A 322 9.45 0.01 7.97
C ILE A 322 8.19 0.61 8.56
N THR A 323 7.10 0.57 7.80
CA THR A 323 5.83 1.17 8.24
C THR A 323 5.33 0.52 9.53
N GLY A 324 5.02 1.33 10.53
CA GLY A 324 4.50 0.88 11.82
C GLY A 324 5.55 0.40 12.82
N ILE A 325 6.84 0.56 12.52
CA ILE A 325 7.95 0.35 13.46
C ILE A 325 8.71 1.66 13.61
N SER A 326 8.91 2.10 14.84
CA SER A 326 9.72 3.27 15.17
C SER A 326 10.77 2.88 16.21
N ASP A 327 11.90 3.52 16.20
CA ASP A 327 12.87 3.38 17.29
C ASP A 327 12.27 4.00 18.55
N LEU A 328 12.25 3.23 19.64
CA LEU A 328 11.71 3.70 20.91
C LEU A 328 12.47 4.95 21.43
N ALA A 329 13.76 5.04 21.13
CA ALA A 329 14.60 6.17 21.55
C ALA A 329 14.29 7.48 20.82
N GLU A 330 13.64 7.41 19.64
CA GLU A 330 13.23 8.58 18.86
C GLU A 330 11.83 9.07 19.21
N LEU A 331 11.08 8.32 20.02
CA LEU A 331 9.75 8.74 20.46
C LEU A 331 9.87 9.82 21.54
N GLU A 332 9.01 10.80 21.43
CA GLU A 332 8.89 11.83 22.47
C GLU A 332 8.43 11.22 23.80
N ASP A 333 8.95 11.72 24.92
CA ASP A 333 8.53 11.30 26.24
C ASP A 333 7.05 11.60 26.47
N PHE A 334 6.33 10.65 27.04
CA PHE A 334 4.93 10.81 27.36
C PHE A 334 4.77 11.61 28.65
N ASP A 335 4.27 12.85 28.55
CA ASP A 335 3.94 13.68 29.70
C ASP A 335 2.51 13.39 30.19
N LEU A 336 2.40 12.68 31.30
CA LEU A 336 1.14 12.33 31.91
C LEU A 336 0.35 13.57 32.39
N GLU A 337 1.02 14.65 32.78
CA GLU A 337 0.36 15.88 33.25
C GLU A 337 -0.32 16.62 32.10
N GLN A 338 0.30 16.67 30.94
CA GLN A 338 -0.23 17.34 29.75
C GLN A 338 -1.16 16.45 28.92
N ALA A 339 -1.07 15.13 29.06
CA ALA A 339 -1.90 14.20 28.29
C ALA A 339 -3.39 14.47 28.54
N PRO A 340 -4.23 14.49 27.49
CA PRO A 340 -5.68 14.74 27.64
C PRO A 340 -6.37 13.58 28.36
N GLY A 341 -7.26 13.91 29.29
CA GLY A 341 -7.97 12.91 30.09
C GLY A 341 -8.96 13.55 31.07
N LEU A 342 -9.72 12.69 31.75
CA LEU A 342 -10.76 13.06 32.71
C LEU A 342 -10.29 12.85 34.14
N TYR A 343 -10.39 13.88 34.97
CA TYR A 343 -10.27 13.74 36.41
C TYR A 343 -11.57 13.20 37.00
N THR A 344 -11.46 12.34 37.99
CA THR A 344 -12.66 11.77 38.63
C THR A 344 -13.21 12.65 39.76
N HIS A 345 -12.41 13.58 40.26
CA HIS A 345 -12.63 14.40 41.47
C HIS A 345 -12.93 13.55 42.70
N LEU A 346 -12.75 12.25 42.64
CA LEU A 346 -12.72 11.33 43.78
C LEU A 346 -11.29 11.18 44.25
N LYS A 347 -10.90 11.96 45.28
CA LYS A 347 -9.51 11.99 45.77
C LYS A 347 -8.84 10.63 45.98
N PRO A 348 -9.52 9.56 46.49
CA PRO A 348 -8.89 8.26 46.61
C PRO A 348 -8.61 7.61 45.26
N LEU A 349 -9.50 7.81 44.26
CA LEU A 349 -9.36 7.24 42.93
C LEU A 349 -8.32 7.99 42.11
N ASP A 350 -8.33 9.33 42.16
CA ASP A 350 -7.34 10.17 41.45
C ASP A 350 -5.92 9.92 41.94
N LYS A 351 -5.73 9.53 43.24
CA LYS A 351 -4.42 9.12 43.77
C LYS A 351 -3.90 7.83 43.15
N ILE A 352 -4.79 6.97 42.59
CA ILE A 352 -4.42 5.67 42.01
C ILE A 352 -4.26 5.80 40.50
N VAL A 353 -5.25 6.39 39.82
CA VAL A 353 -5.29 6.45 38.34
C VAL A 353 -4.83 7.78 37.78
N TYR A 354 -4.64 8.82 38.62
CA TYR A 354 -4.38 10.22 38.32
C TYR A 354 -5.52 10.86 37.52
N LYS A 355 -5.77 10.37 36.30
CA LYS A 355 -6.90 10.69 35.42
C LYS A 355 -7.16 9.57 34.44
N PHE A 356 -8.36 9.45 33.92
CA PHE A 356 -8.67 8.55 32.83
C PHE A 356 -8.21 9.19 31.50
N LEU A 357 -7.17 8.64 30.90
CA LEU A 357 -6.63 9.14 29.64
C LEU A 357 -7.61 8.91 28.49
N PHE A 358 -7.73 9.87 27.59
CA PHE A 358 -8.49 9.66 26.35
C PHE A 358 -7.84 8.60 25.47
N GLY A 359 -8.69 7.81 24.79
CA GLY A 359 -8.26 6.63 24.04
C GLY A 359 -8.16 5.35 24.85
N SER A 360 -8.33 5.43 26.19
CA SER A 360 -8.37 4.24 27.04
C SER A 360 -9.79 3.64 27.15
N VAL A 361 -9.85 2.34 27.46
CA VAL A 361 -11.08 1.62 27.77
C VAL A 361 -11.14 1.38 29.28
N VAL A 362 -12.20 1.87 29.91
CA VAL A 362 -12.43 1.68 31.35
C VAL A 362 -13.53 0.66 31.56
N LEU A 363 -13.24 -0.42 32.30
CA LEU A 363 -14.20 -1.45 32.66
C LEU A 363 -14.60 -1.33 34.13
N LEU A 364 -15.85 -0.97 34.40
CA LEU A 364 -16.41 -0.91 35.73
C LEU A 364 -17.17 -2.19 36.06
N THR A 365 -16.71 -2.97 37.02
CA THR A 365 -17.33 -4.23 37.44
C THR A 365 -17.75 -4.21 38.91
N GLY A 366 -18.68 -5.07 39.28
CA GLY A 366 -19.13 -5.21 40.67
C GLY A 366 -20.42 -6.04 40.77
N LYS A 367 -20.79 -6.41 42.00
CA LYS A 367 -22.03 -7.16 42.27
C LYS A 367 -23.26 -6.35 41.88
N THR A 368 -24.38 -7.05 41.60
CA THR A 368 -25.67 -6.41 41.40
C THR A 368 -26.06 -5.57 42.63
N GLY A 369 -26.57 -4.38 42.43
CA GLY A 369 -26.96 -3.47 43.53
C GLY A 369 -25.79 -2.70 44.17
N SER A 370 -24.53 -2.87 43.72
CA SER A 370 -23.36 -2.16 44.30
C SER A 370 -23.20 -0.69 43.88
N GLY A 371 -24.14 -0.12 43.16
CA GLY A 371 -24.09 1.28 42.74
C GLY A 371 -23.30 1.53 41.45
N LYS A 372 -22.93 0.53 40.64
CA LYS A 372 -22.17 0.68 39.39
C LYS A 372 -22.74 1.75 38.45
N SER A 373 -24.04 1.69 38.19
CA SER A 373 -24.69 2.63 37.27
C SER A 373 -24.69 4.06 37.82
N ALA A 374 -24.81 4.25 39.12
CA ALA A 374 -24.70 5.56 39.75
C ALA A 374 -23.29 6.11 39.64
N LEU A 375 -22.28 5.28 39.93
CA LEU A 375 -20.87 5.66 39.81
C LEU A 375 -20.48 5.91 38.34
N LEU A 376 -21.00 5.11 37.39
CA LEU A 376 -20.80 5.32 35.96
C LEU A 376 -21.35 6.69 35.52
N ASN A 377 -22.56 7.04 35.95
CA ASN A 377 -23.13 8.35 35.64
C ASN A 377 -22.30 9.49 36.27
N GLN A 378 -21.79 9.32 37.48
CA GLN A 378 -20.90 10.32 38.11
C GLN A 378 -19.62 10.49 37.30
N LEU A 379 -18.87 9.43 37.07
CA LEU A 379 -17.53 9.47 36.49
C LEU A 379 -17.52 9.72 34.97
N PHE A 380 -18.53 9.25 34.25
CA PHE A 380 -18.53 9.27 32.77
C PHE A 380 -19.71 10.03 32.14
N VAL A 381 -20.53 10.68 32.95
CA VAL A 381 -21.56 11.63 32.47
C VAL A 381 -21.37 12.98 33.16
N SER A 382 -21.51 13.06 34.48
CA SER A 382 -21.45 14.34 35.20
C SER A 382 -20.08 14.98 35.16
N GLU A 383 -19.04 14.25 35.49
CA GLU A 383 -17.66 14.76 35.49
C GLU A 383 -17.16 15.23 34.12
N PRO A 384 -17.36 14.46 33.03
CA PRO A 384 -16.96 14.94 31.69
C PRO A 384 -17.69 16.21 31.28
N LEU A 385 -19.01 16.30 31.55
CA LEU A 385 -19.78 17.49 31.24
C LEU A 385 -19.27 18.73 31.99
N ASP A 386 -18.93 18.58 33.28
CA ASP A 386 -18.35 19.65 34.09
C ASP A 386 -16.98 20.09 33.57
N GLN A 387 -16.18 19.15 33.10
CA GLN A 387 -14.87 19.38 32.47
C GLN A 387 -14.95 19.87 31.00
N GLY A 388 -16.15 20.10 30.46
CA GLY A 388 -16.35 20.68 29.14
C GLY A 388 -16.41 19.70 27.99
N TYR A 389 -16.54 18.41 28.25
CA TYR A 389 -16.63 17.36 27.23
C TYR A 389 -18.07 16.93 26.97
N ASP A 390 -18.35 16.53 25.74
CA ASP A 390 -19.64 15.99 25.32
C ASP A 390 -19.64 14.46 25.39
N ILE A 391 -20.83 13.88 25.46
CA ILE A 391 -21.00 12.45 25.73
C ILE A 391 -21.87 11.79 24.68
N PHE A 392 -21.38 10.67 24.17
CA PHE A 392 -22.22 9.72 23.45
C PHE A 392 -22.53 8.54 24.38
N TYR A 393 -23.82 8.33 24.68
CA TYR A 393 -24.29 7.33 25.64
C TYR A 393 -25.03 6.20 24.92
N TYR A 394 -24.71 4.98 25.28
CA TYR A 394 -25.50 3.78 24.93
C TYR A 394 -25.91 3.05 26.20
N SER A 395 -27.18 2.68 26.29
CA SER A 395 -27.70 1.82 27.37
C SER A 395 -28.45 0.64 26.76
N GLY A 396 -28.01 -0.57 27.07
CA GLY A 396 -28.71 -1.82 26.70
C GLY A 396 -29.78 -2.23 27.70
N GLU A 397 -29.87 -1.57 28.87
CA GLU A 397 -30.76 -1.96 29.97
C GLU A 397 -31.90 -0.97 30.25
N LEU A 398 -31.65 0.31 30.09
CA LEU A 398 -32.57 1.37 30.48
C LEU A 398 -33.22 2.08 29.28
N ASP A 399 -34.55 2.23 29.35
CA ASP A 399 -35.27 3.15 28.44
C ASP A 399 -34.72 4.59 28.57
N GLY A 400 -34.62 5.30 27.46
CA GLY A 400 -34.03 6.63 27.42
C GLY A 400 -34.69 7.65 28.38
N ARG A 401 -35.98 7.52 28.68
CA ARG A 401 -36.67 8.40 29.65
C ARG A 401 -36.24 8.11 31.07
N VAL A 402 -36.07 6.84 31.40
CA VAL A 402 -35.57 6.38 32.71
C VAL A 402 -34.13 6.84 32.88
N LEU A 403 -33.30 6.62 31.88
CA LEU A 403 -31.91 7.08 31.87
C LEU A 403 -31.81 8.60 32.04
N LYS A 404 -32.60 9.37 31.29
CA LYS A 404 -32.68 10.83 31.44
C LYS A 404 -33.00 11.25 32.87
N SER A 405 -33.95 10.55 33.52
CA SER A 405 -34.31 10.84 34.91
C SER A 405 -33.14 10.59 35.87
N TRP A 406 -32.43 9.48 35.71
CA TRP A 406 -31.27 9.13 36.51
C TRP A 406 -30.11 10.13 36.34
N VAL A 407 -29.79 10.45 35.11
CA VAL A 407 -28.75 11.47 34.79
C VAL A 407 -29.13 12.82 35.38
N THR A 408 -30.39 13.26 35.22
CA THR A 408 -30.84 14.54 35.78
C THR A 408 -30.76 14.59 37.30
N ILE A 409 -31.12 13.50 38.00
CA ILE A 409 -30.99 13.39 39.45
C ILE A 409 -29.52 13.44 39.89
N ASN A 410 -28.66 12.73 39.17
CA ASN A 410 -27.23 12.70 39.50
C ASN A 410 -26.59 14.11 39.34
N ILE A 411 -26.90 14.82 38.26
CA ILE A 411 -26.39 16.18 38.01
C ILE A 411 -26.95 17.18 39.02
N ALA A 412 -28.23 17.03 39.42
CA ALA A 412 -28.86 17.95 40.38
C ALA A 412 -28.19 17.97 41.75
N GLY A 413 -27.63 16.85 42.17
CA GLY A 413 -27.05 16.71 43.51
C GLY A 413 -28.11 16.72 44.62
N SER A 414 -27.67 16.45 45.84
CA SER A 414 -28.55 16.33 47.03
C SER A 414 -29.31 17.61 47.40
N GLU A 415 -28.80 18.76 47.04
CA GLU A 415 -29.41 20.09 47.38
C GLU A 415 -30.73 20.36 46.63
N TYR A 416 -30.84 19.82 45.40
CA TYR A 416 -31.98 20.08 44.53
C TYR A 416 -32.92 18.90 44.37
N VAL A 417 -32.57 17.77 45.06
CA VAL A 417 -33.37 16.52 45.06
C VAL A 417 -34.07 16.35 46.39
N SER A 418 -35.38 16.19 46.35
CA SER A 418 -36.20 15.86 47.50
C SER A 418 -36.85 14.48 47.34
N MET A 419 -37.20 13.83 48.45
CA MET A 419 -37.96 12.57 48.40
C MET A 419 -39.46 12.86 48.51
N LYS A 420 -40.21 12.31 47.57
CA LYS A 420 -41.69 12.29 47.62
C LYS A 420 -42.13 10.89 48.06
N ASN A 421 -42.94 10.85 49.12
CA ASN A 421 -43.48 9.58 49.66
C ASN A 421 -42.42 8.54 50.01
N ASP A 422 -41.26 8.95 50.51
CA ASP A 422 -40.11 8.11 50.94
C ASP A 422 -39.51 7.16 49.84
N PHE A 423 -40.01 7.24 48.61
CA PHE A 423 -39.60 6.29 47.56
C PHE A 423 -39.18 6.97 46.23
N VAL A 424 -39.63 8.19 45.97
CA VAL A 424 -39.39 8.84 44.66
C VAL A 424 -38.59 10.11 44.81
N HIS A 425 -37.44 10.14 44.16
CA HIS A 425 -36.60 11.32 44.04
C HIS A 425 -37.25 12.32 43.07
N VAL A 426 -37.44 13.53 43.50
CA VAL A 426 -38.07 14.62 42.72
C VAL A 426 -37.13 15.82 42.73
N ILE A 427 -36.94 16.39 41.55
CA ILE A 427 -36.14 17.60 41.34
C ILE A 427 -37.11 18.78 41.19
N ASN A 428 -36.79 19.94 41.77
CA ASN A 428 -37.63 21.12 41.55
C ASN A 428 -37.64 21.50 40.04
N SER A 429 -38.77 22.06 39.61
CA SER A 429 -39.00 22.34 38.17
C SER A 429 -38.00 23.34 37.56
N ASN A 430 -37.49 24.25 38.33
CA ASN A 430 -36.50 25.25 37.87
C ASN A 430 -35.14 24.60 37.65
N ALA A 431 -34.63 23.84 38.63
CA ALA A 431 -33.40 23.06 38.49
C ALA A 431 -33.45 22.05 37.33
N LYS A 432 -34.59 21.37 37.19
CA LYS A 432 -34.83 20.45 36.06
C LYS A 432 -34.72 21.15 34.71
N LYS A 433 -35.28 22.37 34.57
CA LYS A 433 -35.14 23.14 33.35
C LYS A 433 -33.72 23.55 33.08
N GLN A 434 -33.02 24.09 34.08
CA GLN A 434 -31.63 24.51 33.94
C GLN A 434 -30.72 23.32 33.54
N ILE A 435 -30.86 22.14 34.17
CA ILE A 435 -30.11 20.95 33.81
C ILE A 435 -30.42 20.50 32.38
N THR A 436 -31.70 20.55 31.97
CA THR A 436 -32.11 20.19 30.61
C THR A 436 -31.47 21.11 29.58
N ASP A 437 -31.46 22.40 29.84
CA ASP A 437 -30.87 23.41 28.96
C ASP A 437 -29.33 23.25 28.91
N TRP A 438 -28.70 22.98 30.04
CA TRP A 438 -27.25 22.72 30.12
C TRP A 438 -26.79 21.45 29.42
N CYS A 439 -27.60 20.38 29.44
CA CYS A 439 -27.31 19.11 28.76
C CYS A 439 -27.64 19.13 27.26
N LYS A 440 -28.30 20.18 26.77
CA LYS A 440 -28.71 20.26 25.39
C LYS A 440 -27.50 20.25 24.46
N GLU A 441 -27.54 19.39 23.44
CA GLU A 441 -26.46 19.21 22.44
C GLU A 441 -25.13 18.73 23.03
N ARG A 442 -25.12 18.28 24.28
CA ARG A 442 -23.94 17.77 24.98
C ARG A 442 -24.03 16.30 25.37
N ILE A 443 -25.22 15.72 25.45
CA ILE A 443 -25.45 14.30 25.69
C ILE A 443 -26.23 13.70 24.53
N TRP A 444 -25.62 12.82 23.81
CA TRP A 444 -26.22 12.13 22.67
C TRP A 444 -26.51 10.69 23.04
N LEU A 445 -27.77 10.31 23.05
CA LEU A 445 -28.23 8.96 23.39
C LEU A 445 -28.46 8.14 22.13
N TYR A 446 -27.82 6.99 22.03
CA TYR A 446 -28.16 5.99 21.02
C TYR A 446 -29.50 5.31 21.39
N SER A 447 -30.50 5.48 20.54
CA SER A 447 -31.89 5.04 20.83
C SER A 447 -32.42 3.93 19.90
N GLU A 448 -31.60 3.39 19.00
CA GLU A 448 -32.00 2.30 18.11
C GLU A 448 -31.88 0.96 18.81
N ASN A 449 -32.73 -0.03 18.45
CA ASN A 449 -32.74 -1.37 19.04
C ASN A 449 -31.62 -2.30 18.52
N SER A 450 -30.63 -1.75 17.84
CA SER A 450 -29.51 -2.53 17.33
C SER A 450 -28.38 -2.63 18.36
N ASN A 451 -27.95 -3.85 18.67
CA ASN A 451 -26.81 -4.13 19.55
C ASN A 451 -25.51 -4.31 18.74
N ASN A 452 -25.50 -3.98 17.46
CA ASN A 452 -24.29 -4.08 16.63
C ASN A 452 -23.32 -2.94 16.97
N TYR A 453 -22.19 -3.28 17.57
CA TYR A 453 -21.18 -2.32 18.01
C TYR A 453 -20.63 -1.45 16.86
N LYS A 454 -20.54 -1.99 15.62
CA LYS A 454 -20.09 -1.20 14.45
C LYS A 454 -21.07 -0.08 14.16
N THR A 455 -22.37 -0.39 14.14
CA THR A 455 -23.42 0.61 13.92
C THR A 455 -23.42 1.68 15.02
N ILE A 456 -23.21 1.29 16.28
CA ILE A 456 -23.10 2.22 17.42
C ILE A 456 -21.92 3.16 17.24
N LEU A 457 -20.74 2.60 16.88
CA LEU A 457 -19.52 3.40 16.64
C LEU A 457 -19.66 4.35 15.44
N ASP A 458 -20.26 3.89 14.34
CA ASP A 458 -20.50 4.75 13.17
C ASP A 458 -21.40 5.94 13.49
N LYS A 459 -22.44 5.73 14.32
CA LYS A 459 -23.31 6.82 14.80
C LYS A 459 -22.55 7.77 15.72
N ALA A 460 -21.71 7.26 16.62
CA ALA A 460 -20.86 8.09 17.47
C ALA A 460 -19.93 8.98 16.64
N VAL A 461 -19.25 8.41 15.62
CA VAL A 461 -18.39 9.17 14.71
C VAL A 461 -19.17 10.25 13.96
N ASN A 462 -20.41 9.98 13.54
CA ASN A 462 -21.26 10.97 12.86
C ASN A 462 -21.66 12.12 13.79
N VAL A 463 -21.87 11.85 15.09
CA VAL A 463 -22.15 12.90 16.09
C VAL A 463 -20.91 13.79 16.31
N ILE A 464 -19.71 13.17 16.44
CA ILE A 464 -18.45 13.90 16.63
C ILE A 464 -18.13 14.83 15.45
N ARG A 465 -18.54 14.45 14.24
CA ARG A 465 -18.27 15.22 13.01
C ARG A 465 -19.31 16.33 12.75
N LYS A 466 -20.34 16.40 13.52
CA LYS A 466 -21.41 17.41 13.42
C LYS A 466 -21.07 18.66 14.22
#